data_5845cde11ab7a205adb2968b328ea9b0
#
_entry.id   5845cde11ab7a205adb2968b328ea9b0
#
_cell.length_a   1.000
_cell.length_b   1.000
_cell.length_c   1.000
_cell.angle_alpha   90.00
_cell.angle_beta   90.00
_cell.angle_gamma   90.00
#
_symmetry.space_group_name_H-M   'P 1'
#
loop_
_entity.id
_entity.type
_entity.pdbx_description
1 polymer ?
#
loop_
_entity_poly.entity_id
_entity_poly.type
_entity_poly.pdbx_seq_one_letter_code
_entity_poly.pdbx_strand_id
1 'polypeptide(L)'
;MSYPFEPYKIKVLDSIKILSESDRVQILKSAAYNLFKVPSEKITVDLLTDSGTSALSQEQLAQMMLGDESYASAKSWERFETAVKNFTGKKEVIPVHQGRAAEKIIAEILLEKNDIAFSNSFFDTTRANFEHRGAVCLDVPTEKSADLLRPKLFKGDVDTKKLKKLLSRYKKRAKIILMTLTNNTGGGQPASLKNINSAAAIASKTNLTFIIDACRIAENAYFIWLHEQKKKGNIKQIIRNLFALTDIAYMSAKKDGLANSGGFIVTNDKILAAKLRELAVLYEGFITYGGMAGREMETIARGLEEVVSPAYLEHRIGQIAYLHTELAKIGVPLIHPPGGHAVYVDAGKFFSHIPRNEFPGQALVVALYREGGIRSVEIGSLMLDKASKSELVRLAIPRRTCTQSHFDYVVEIFKKILVNKKQYKGFKIAWQPSTLRHFTCKLKLTEKKFR
;
A
#
# COMPACT_ATOMS: atom_id res chain seq x y z
N MET A 1 9.16 -14.67 -20.03
CA MET A 1 9.06 -14.54 -18.55
C MET A 1 9.18 -15.93 -17.97
N SER A 2 10.07 -16.12 -16.99
CA SER A 2 10.09 -17.34 -16.22
C SER A 2 8.75 -17.44 -15.46
N TYR A 3 8.25 -18.61 -15.29
CA TYR A 3 7.08 -18.92 -14.49
C TYR A 3 7.29 -18.40 -13.05
N PRO A 4 6.31 -17.78 -12.38
CA PRO A 4 6.48 -17.26 -11.02
C PRO A 4 6.49 -18.44 -10.02
N PHE A 5 7.65 -19.09 -9.93
CA PHE A 5 7.87 -20.22 -9.05
C PHE A 5 8.01 -19.77 -7.59
N GLU A 6 7.32 -20.44 -6.66
CA GLU A 6 7.41 -20.16 -5.24
C GLU A 6 8.80 -20.54 -4.71
N PRO A 7 9.59 -19.56 -4.17
CA PRO A 7 10.93 -19.83 -3.63
C PRO A 7 10.89 -20.36 -2.19
N TYR A 8 9.79 -21.00 -1.79
CA TYR A 8 9.57 -21.55 -0.44
C TYR A 8 8.66 -22.79 -0.48
N LYS A 9 8.71 -23.59 0.60
CA LYS A 9 7.79 -24.70 0.85
C LYS A 9 6.71 -24.25 1.84
N ILE A 10 5.45 -24.61 1.58
CA ILE A 10 4.33 -24.34 2.48
C ILE A 10 4.32 -25.43 3.55
N LYS A 11 4.41 -25.06 4.83
CA LYS A 11 4.39 -25.98 5.97
C LYS A 11 3.22 -25.76 6.92
N VAL A 12 2.63 -24.56 6.92
CA VAL A 12 1.47 -24.20 7.72
C VAL A 12 0.34 -23.82 6.78
N LEU A 13 -0.84 -24.38 7.01
CA LEU A 13 -2.02 -24.19 6.17
C LEU A 13 -3.14 -23.59 7.02
N ASP A 14 -3.87 -22.62 6.43
CA ASP A 14 -5.15 -22.13 6.93
C ASP A 14 -6.24 -22.54 5.94
N SER A 15 -7.29 -23.22 6.45
CA SER A 15 -8.30 -23.81 5.59
C SER A 15 -9.24 -22.76 5.01
N ILE A 16 -9.45 -22.81 3.70
CA ILE A 16 -10.40 -21.93 3.00
C ILE A 16 -11.80 -22.58 3.01
N LYS A 17 -12.80 -21.82 3.41
CA LYS A 17 -14.19 -22.23 3.36
C LYS A 17 -14.82 -21.84 2.02
N ILE A 18 -15.21 -22.85 1.25
CA ILE A 18 -15.91 -22.64 -0.02
C ILE A 18 -17.43 -22.54 0.25
N LEU A 19 -18.04 -21.42 -0.08
CA LEU A 19 -19.46 -21.16 0.12
C LEU A 19 -20.23 -21.29 -1.20
N SER A 20 -21.51 -21.62 -1.11
CA SER A 20 -22.42 -21.54 -2.27
C SER A 20 -22.67 -20.10 -2.70
N GLU A 21 -23.13 -19.87 -3.94
CA GLU A 21 -23.49 -18.54 -4.40
C GLU A 21 -24.66 -17.96 -3.57
N SER A 22 -25.65 -18.79 -3.19
CA SER A 22 -26.77 -18.37 -2.32
C SER A 22 -26.30 -17.85 -0.97
N ASP A 23 -25.35 -18.53 -0.32
CA ASP A 23 -24.78 -18.09 0.95
C ASP A 23 -24.06 -16.75 0.79
N ARG A 24 -23.23 -16.61 -0.25
CA ARG A 24 -22.52 -15.35 -0.52
C ARG A 24 -23.48 -14.18 -0.76
N VAL A 25 -24.60 -14.41 -1.46
CA VAL A 25 -25.65 -13.39 -1.67
C VAL A 25 -26.30 -12.97 -0.35
N GLN A 26 -26.59 -13.91 0.55
CA GLN A 26 -27.14 -13.59 1.88
C GLN A 26 -26.14 -12.79 2.72
N ILE A 27 -24.87 -13.18 2.72
CA ILE A 27 -23.81 -12.45 3.41
C ILE A 27 -23.64 -11.03 2.87
N LEU A 28 -23.69 -10.82 1.56
CA LEU A 28 -23.66 -9.50 0.94
C LEU A 28 -24.80 -8.61 1.42
N LYS A 29 -26.02 -9.14 1.49
CA LYS A 29 -27.19 -8.42 2.01
C LYS A 29 -27.00 -8.03 3.47
N SER A 30 -26.57 -8.95 4.32
CA SER A 30 -26.30 -8.71 5.74
C SER A 30 -25.20 -7.68 5.95
N ALA A 31 -24.15 -7.68 5.10
CA ALA A 31 -23.07 -6.70 5.09
C ALA A 31 -23.46 -5.34 4.47
N ALA A 32 -24.73 -5.19 4.03
CA ALA A 32 -25.21 -4.03 3.26
C ALA A 32 -24.27 -3.71 2.07
N TYR A 33 -23.83 -4.74 1.36
CA TYR A 33 -22.93 -4.71 0.21
C TYR A 33 -21.57 -4.02 0.44
N ASN A 34 -21.13 -3.92 1.68
CA ASN A 34 -19.82 -3.40 2.05
C ASN A 34 -18.88 -4.54 2.44
N LEU A 35 -17.85 -4.81 1.62
CA LEU A 35 -16.95 -5.96 1.81
C LEU A 35 -16.07 -5.86 3.06
N PHE A 36 -15.90 -4.67 3.63
CA PHE A 36 -15.24 -4.51 4.94
C PHE A 36 -16.03 -5.12 6.12
N LYS A 37 -17.33 -5.38 5.90
CA LYS A 37 -18.23 -5.98 6.92
C LYS A 37 -18.43 -7.48 6.73
N VAL A 38 -17.87 -8.05 5.69
CA VAL A 38 -17.93 -9.51 5.45
C VAL A 38 -16.93 -10.19 6.39
N PRO A 39 -17.36 -11.16 7.20
CA PRO A 39 -16.46 -11.92 8.08
C PRO A 39 -15.35 -12.61 7.32
N SER A 40 -14.14 -12.62 7.87
CA SER A 40 -12.94 -13.14 7.17
C SER A 40 -13.05 -14.63 6.83
N GLU A 41 -13.67 -15.43 7.71
CA GLU A 41 -13.89 -16.87 7.49
C GLU A 41 -14.90 -17.20 6.38
N LYS A 42 -15.54 -16.16 5.81
CA LYS A 42 -16.46 -16.29 4.65
C LYS A 42 -15.81 -15.86 3.34
N ILE A 43 -14.51 -15.61 3.33
CA ILE A 43 -13.76 -15.19 2.15
C ILE A 43 -13.00 -16.40 1.57
N THR A 44 -13.10 -16.61 0.26
CA THR A 44 -12.37 -17.67 -0.44
C THR A 44 -10.97 -17.20 -0.85
N VAL A 45 -10.86 -16.01 -1.50
CA VAL A 45 -9.57 -15.39 -1.84
C VAL A 45 -9.60 -13.94 -1.39
N ASP A 46 -8.71 -13.59 -0.47
CA ASP A 46 -8.68 -12.23 0.11
C ASP A 46 -7.63 -11.35 -0.56
N LEU A 47 -8.08 -10.48 -1.44
CA LEU A 47 -7.28 -9.48 -2.14
C LEU A 47 -7.62 -8.04 -1.70
N LEU A 48 -8.14 -7.88 -0.48
CA LEU A 48 -8.50 -6.58 0.08
C LEU A 48 -7.26 -5.71 0.31
N THR A 49 -6.25 -6.30 0.92
CA THR A 49 -5.04 -5.59 1.34
C THR A 49 -3.83 -6.52 1.40
N ASP A 50 -2.65 -5.96 1.13
CA ASP A 50 -1.35 -6.59 1.36
C ASP A 50 -0.73 -6.19 2.72
N SER A 51 -1.46 -5.46 3.57
CA SER A 51 -0.98 -4.90 4.83
C SER A 51 -1.35 -5.77 6.01
N GLY A 52 -0.36 -6.40 6.65
CA GLY A 52 -0.54 -7.22 7.84
C GLY A 52 -1.15 -8.60 7.57
N THR A 53 -1.21 -9.01 6.32
CA THR A 53 -1.81 -10.26 5.85
C THR A 53 -0.78 -11.24 5.29
N SER A 54 0.51 -10.98 5.52
CA SER A 54 1.61 -11.84 5.07
C SER A 54 1.67 -13.15 5.85
N ALA A 55 2.01 -14.24 5.17
CA ALA A 55 2.46 -15.44 5.86
C ALA A 55 3.89 -15.25 6.38
N LEU A 56 4.16 -15.75 7.57
CA LEU A 56 5.47 -15.70 8.20
C LEU A 56 6.34 -16.87 7.73
N SER A 57 7.67 -16.64 7.64
CA SER A 57 8.62 -17.70 7.39
C SER A 57 8.85 -18.57 8.66
N GLN A 58 9.44 -19.75 8.48
CA GLN A 58 9.86 -20.58 9.59
C GLN A 58 10.83 -19.85 10.52
N GLU A 59 11.75 -19.08 9.95
CA GLU A 59 12.73 -18.28 10.67
C GLU A 59 12.07 -17.13 11.43
N GLN A 60 11.04 -16.50 10.86
CA GLN A 60 10.26 -15.47 11.58
C GLN A 60 9.51 -16.08 12.77
N LEU A 61 8.90 -17.27 12.62
CA LEU A 61 8.24 -17.97 13.70
C LEU A 61 9.23 -18.40 14.80
N ALA A 62 10.43 -18.87 14.44
CA ALA A 62 11.48 -19.20 15.39
C ALA A 62 11.96 -17.95 16.16
N GLN A 63 12.19 -16.84 15.47
CA GLN A 63 12.58 -15.58 16.11
C GLN A 63 11.48 -15.04 17.03
N MET A 64 10.22 -15.16 16.66
CA MET A 64 9.07 -14.76 17.49
C MET A 64 9.11 -15.43 18.88
N MET A 65 9.57 -16.67 18.97
CA MET A 65 9.70 -17.41 20.23
C MET A 65 10.83 -16.87 21.15
N LEU A 66 11.74 -16.04 20.61
CA LEU A 66 12.80 -15.38 21.36
C LEU A 66 12.38 -14.01 21.90
N GLY A 67 11.15 -13.59 21.62
CA GLY A 67 10.61 -12.32 22.09
C GLY A 67 10.60 -12.24 23.61
N ASP A 68 11.23 -11.20 24.17
CA ASP A 68 11.17 -10.86 25.57
C ASP A 68 10.19 -9.69 25.75
N GLU A 69 9.13 -9.93 26.51
CA GLU A 69 8.07 -8.95 26.73
C GLU A 69 8.46 -7.97 27.86
N SER A 70 9.65 -7.36 27.76
CA SER A 70 10.13 -6.37 28.71
C SER A 70 9.64 -4.97 28.34
N TYR A 71 9.16 -4.20 29.31
CA TYR A 71 8.68 -2.84 29.09
C TYR A 71 9.79 -1.88 28.61
N ALA A 72 11.00 -2.02 29.14
CA ALA A 72 12.10 -1.15 28.82
C ALA A 72 13.37 -1.95 28.51
N SER A 73 14.12 -1.53 27.49
CA SER A 73 15.45 -2.06 27.15
C SER A 73 15.43 -3.57 26.89
N ALA A 74 14.41 -4.07 26.22
CA ALA A 74 14.28 -5.47 25.83
C ALA A 74 15.39 -5.87 24.85
N LYS A 75 15.85 -7.14 24.89
CA LYS A 75 16.75 -7.69 23.88
C LYS A 75 16.13 -7.69 22.49
N SER A 76 14.80 -7.87 22.42
CA SER A 76 14.04 -7.76 21.17
C SER A 76 14.11 -6.36 20.57
N TRP A 77 14.14 -5.32 21.39
CA TRP A 77 14.38 -3.96 20.92
C TRP A 77 15.78 -3.81 20.30
N GLU A 78 16.81 -4.30 20.97
CA GLU A 78 18.20 -4.21 20.47
C GLU A 78 18.35 -4.89 19.11
N ARG A 79 17.74 -6.08 18.95
CA ARG A 79 17.74 -6.81 17.67
C ARG A 79 16.94 -6.09 16.58
N PHE A 80 15.75 -5.57 16.93
CA PHE A 80 14.93 -4.77 16.03
C PHE A 80 15.67 -3.50 15.58
N GLU A 81 16.21 -2.73 16.52
CA GLU A 81 16.94 -1.50 16.22
C GLU A 81 18.15 -1.78 15.31
N THR A 82 18.91 -2.83 15.62
CA THR A 82 20.04 -3.28 14.81
C THR A 82 19.61 -3.66 13.39
N ALA A 83 18.53 -4.43 13.25
CA ALA A 83 18.00 -4.82 11.95
C ALA A 83 17.54 -3.61 11.13
N VAL A 84 16.82 -2.66 11.75
CA VAL A 84 16.38 -1.42 11.09
C VAL A 84 17.58 -0.57 10.67
N LYS A 85 18.59 -0.40 11.53
CA LYS A 85 19.83 0.32 11.19
C LYS A 85 20.57 -0.35 10.02
N ASN A 86 20.67 -1.67 10.03
CA ASN A 86 21.29 -2.45 8.95
C ASN A 86 20.51 -2.36 7.63
N PHE A 87 19.20 -2.30 7.69
CA PHE A 87 18.34 -2.17 6.51
C PHE A 87 18.38 -0.77 5.92
N THR A 88 18.31 0.26 6.77
CA THR A 88 18.16 1.66 6.36
C THR A 88 19.47 2.43 6.23
N GLY A 89 20.47 2.10 7.05
CA GLY A 89 21.69 2.90 7.20
C GLY A 89 21.51 4.17 8.05
N LYS A 90 20.32 4.37 8.65
CA LYS A 90 20.02 5.50 9.53
C LYS A 90 20.48 5.22 10.96
N LYS A 91 20.77 6.29 11.73
CA LYS A 91 21.31 6.20 13.10
C LYS A 91 20.23 6.13 14.18
N GLU A 92 19.16 6.89 13.99
CA GLU A 92 18.08 7.02 14.96
C GLU A 92 16.86 6.22 14.50
N VAL A 93 16.33 5.38 15.39
CA VAL A 93 15.15 4.54 15.15
C VAL A 93 14.10 4.86 16.21
N ILE A 94 12.87 5.07 15.79
CA ILE A 94 11.72 5.30 16.65
C ILE A 94 10.69 4.23 16.30
N PRO A 95 10.38 3.29 17.22
CA PRO A 95 9.41 2.24 16.97
C PRO A 95 7.98 2.79 17.03
N VAL A 96 7.09 2.23 16.22
CA VAL A 96 5.65 2.51 16.22
C VAL A 96 4.86 1.25 15.87
N HIS A 97 3.62 1.11 16.37
CA HIS A 97 2.84 -0.09 16.09
C HIS A 97 2.36 -0.22 14.63
N GLN A 98 2.40 0.86 13.85
CA GLN A 98 2.07 0.85 12.41
C GLN A 98 2.42 2.18 11.72
N GLY A 99 2.43 2.19 10.36
CA GLY A 99 2.81 3.37 9.58
C GLY A 99 1.98 4.61 9.82
N ARG A 100 0.64 4.49 10.03
CA ARG A 100 -0.22 5.68 10.28
C ARG A 100 0.07 6.40 11.58
N ALA A 101 0.64 5.71 12.57
CA ALA A 101 1.14 6.33 13.79
C ALA A 101 2.38 7.19 13.48
N ALA A 102 3.30 6.68 12.65
CA ALA A 102 4.43 7.45 12.17
C ALA A 102 3.98 8.71 11.40
N GLU A 103 2.99 8.57 10.52
CA GLU A 103 2.42 9.70 9.77
C GLU A 103 1.87 10.79 10.69
N LYS A 104 1.15 10.41 11.76
CA LYS A 104 0.61 11.33 12.75
C LYS A 104 1.73 12.07 13.50
N ILE A 105 2.71 11.34 14.02
CA ILE A 105 3.84 11.90 14.77
C ILE A 105 4.62 12.88 13.90
N ILE A 106 4.93 12.51 12.65
CA ILE A 106 5.64 13.37 11.69
C ILE A 106 4.82 14.63 11.37
N ALA A 107 3.52 14.49 11.15
CA ALA A 107 2.64 15.61 10.87
C ALA A 107 2.61 16.62 12.02
N GLU A 108 2.56 16.16 13.26
CA GLU A 108 2.51 17.03 14.44
C GLU A 108 3.80 17.82 14.67
N ILE A 109 4.94 17.27 14.30
CA ILE A 109 6.24 17.93 14.47
C ILE A 109 6.55 18.92 13.34
N LEU A 110 6.16 18.57 12.09
CA LEU A 110 6.62 19.29 10.91
C LEU A 110 5.61 20.24 10.30
N LEU A 111 4.32 20.14 10.67
CA LEU A 111 3.26 20.86 9.99
C LEU A 111 2.40 21.70 10.93
N GLU A 112 2.13 22.91 10.47
CA GLU A 112 1.19 23.83 11.05
C GLU A 112 0.04 24.15 10.07
N LYS A 113 -0.97 24.86 10.56
CA LYS A 113 -2.11 25.29 9.74
C LYS A 113 -1.64 26.12 8.54
N ASN A 114 -2.14 25.76 7.35
CA ASN A 114 -1.81 26.37 6.05
C ASN A 114 -0.42 26.04 5.49
N ASP A 115 0.37 25.20 6.15
CA ASP A 115 1.59 24.66 5.54
C ASP A 115 1.26 23.76 4.35
N ILE A 116 2.21 23.60 3.44
CA ILE A 116 2.00 22.84 2.19
C ILE A 116 2.99 21.68 2.13
N ALA A 117 2.44 20.50 1.91
CA ALA A 117 3.17 19.29 1.62
C ALA A 117 2.92 18.85 0.18
N PHE A 118 3.97 18.42 -0.51
CA PHE A 118 3.92 17.91 -1.88
C PHE A 118 4.21 16.41 -1.89
N SER A 119 3.54 15.66 -2.78
CA SER A 119 3.84 14.23 -2.97
C SER A 119 3.68 13.84 -4.44
N ASN A 120 4.35 12.73 -4.82
CA ASN A 120 4.04 12.05 -6.09
C ASN A 120 2.58 11.55 -6.12
N SER A 121 2.05 11.11 -4.97
CA SER A 121 0.63 10.97 -4.63
C SER A 121 0.54 10.52 -3.17
N PHE A 122 -0.20 11.24 -2.36
CA PHE A 122 -0.39 10.89 -0.96
C PHE A 122 -1.20 9.60 -0.80
N PHE A 123 -0.79 8.77 0.14
CA PHE A 123 -1.64 7.74 0.66
C PHE A 123 -2.78 8.36 1.49
N ASP A 124 -3.93 7.68 1.60
CA ASP A 124 -5.14 8.23 2.23
C ASP A 124 -4.93 8.66 3.69
N THR A 125 -4.27 7.81 4.50
CA THR A 125 -3.99 8.13 5.91
C THR A 125 -2.91 9.18 6.07
N THR A 126 -1.91 9.24 5.20
CA THR A 126 -0.90 10.31 5.21
C THR A 126 -1.55 11.65 4.93
N ARG A 127 -2.39 11.73 3.89
CA ARG A 127 -3.17 12.93 3.59
C ARG A 127 -4.06 13.33 4.76
N ALA A 128 -4.81 12.38 5.32
CA ALA A 128 -5.73 12.64 6.42
C ALA A 128 -5.01 13.18 7.66
N ASN A 129 -3.85 12.62 8.04
CA ASN A 129 -3.06 13.11 9.15
C ASN A 129 -2.51 14.53 8.92
N PHE A 130 -2.01 14.81 7.71
CA PHE A 130 -1.47 16.13 7.36
C PHE A 130 -2.57 17.21 7.31
N GLU A 131 -3.71 16.90 6.68
CA GLU A 131 -4.88 17.77 6.61
C GLU A 131 -5.53 17.99 7.99
N HIS A 132 -5.47 16.98 8.88
CA HIS A 132 -5.93 17.12 10.27
C HIS A 132 -5.12 18.18 11.03
N ARG A 133 -3.83 18.37 10.71
CA ARG A 133 -3.00 19.48 11.22
C ARG A 133 -3.32 20.83 10.57
N GLY A 134 -4.23 20.85 9.60
CA GLY A 134 -4.59 22.03 8.82
C GLY A 134 -3.63 22.33 7.67
N ALA A 135 -2.73 21.41 7.33
CA ALA A 135 -1.85 21.54 6.18
C ALA A 135 -2.61 21.27 4.86
N VAL A 136 -2.06 21.75 3.76
CA VAL A 136 -2.59 21.52 2.41
C VAL A 136 -1.72 20.49 1.69
N CYS A 137 -2.32 19.38 1.28
CA CYS A 137 -1.66 18.28 0.56
C CYS A 137 -1.84 18.44 -0.95
N LEU A 138 -0.74 18.56 -1.70
CA LEU A 138 -0.74 18.71 -3.15
C LEU A 138 -0.06 17.52 -3.84
N ASP A 139 -0.85 16.77 -4.60
CA ASP A 139 -0.31 15.73 -5.48
C ASP A 139 0.33 16.35 -6.73
N VAL A 140 1.53 15.90 -7.04
CA VAL A 140 2.33 16.37 -8.17
C VAL A 140 2.79 15.17 -9.03
N PRO A 141 1.87 14.29 -9.47
CA PRO A 141 2.23 13.18 -10.32
C PRO A 141 2.64 13.67 -11.71
N THR A 142 3.45 12.87 -12.40
CA THR A 142 3.80 13.16 -13.81
C THR A 142 2.57 12.98 -14.72
N GLU A 143 2.58 13.63 -15.90
CA GLU A 143 1.55 13.40 -16.92
C GLU A 143 1.43 11.92 -17.34
N LYS A 144 2.55 11.18 -17.29
CA LYS A 144 2.57 9.74 -17.57
C LYS A 144 1.68 8.94 -16.59
N SER A 145 1.56 9.42 -15.35
CA SER A 145 0.72 8.79 -14.31
C SER A 145 -0.76 8.96 -14.59
N ALA A 146 -1.16 10.01 -15.31
CA ALA A 146 -2.56 10.27 -15.66
C ALA A 146 -3.09 9.32 -16.74
N ASP A 147 -2.21 8.85 -17.64
CA ASP A 147 -2.57 7.84 -18.64
C ASP A 147 -2.35 6.44 -18.06
N LEU A 148 -3.38 5.91 -17.43
CA LEU A 148 -3.34 4.61 -16.74
C LEU A 148 -3.08 3.45 -17.68
N LEU A 149 -3.48 3.55 -18.95
CA LEU A 149 -3.38 2.45 -19.93
C LEU A 149 -2.06 2.43 -20.67
N ARG A 150 -1.28 3.50 -20.63
CA ARG A 150 -0.01 3.59 -21.36
C ARG A 150 1.07 2.75 -20.69
N PRO A 151 1.75 1.82 -21.41
CA PRO A 151 2.77 0.95 -20.84
C PRO A 151 4.10 1.70 -20.64
N LYS A 152 4.13 2.69 -19.76
CA LYS A 152 5.35 3.42 -19.38
C LYS A 152 5.78 3.05 -17.97
N LEU A 153 7.07 2.71 -17.82
CA LEU A 153 7.69 2.44 -16.53
C LEU A 153 7.78 3.70 -15.66
N PHE A 154 7.85 3.48 -14.35
CA PHE A 154 8.07 4.53 -13.35
C PHE A 154 7.01 5.63 -13.36
N LYS A 155 5.74 5.23 -13.41
CA LYS A 155 4.62 6.16 -13.26
C LYS A 155 4.47 6.73 -11.84
N GLY A 156 5.21 6.19 -10.87
CA GLY A 156 5.31 6.72 -9.52
C GLY A 156 6.21 7.96 -9.39
N ASP A 157 6.80 8.44 -10.47
CA ASP A 157 7.64 9.64 -10.47
C ASP A 157 6.84 10.90 -10.11
N VAL A 158 7.48 11.87 -9.42
CA VAL A 158 6.95 13.22 -9.22
C VAL A 158 7.30 14.11 -10.41
N ASP A 159 6.39 15.00 -10.81
CA ASP A 159 6.65 16.02 -11.83
C ASP A 159 7.53 17.13 -11.25
N THR A 160 8.83 17.04 -11.47
CA THR A 160 9.83 17.98 -10.93
C THR A 160 9.71 19.39 -11.51
N LYS A 161 9.17 19.57 -12.73
CA LYS A 161 8.94 20.89 -13.33
C LYS A 161 7.76 21.57 -12.66
N LYS A 162 6.64 20.86 -12.54
CA LYS A 162 5.45 21.33 -11.82
C LYS A 162 5.76 21.60 -10.35
N LEU A 163 6.53 20.71 -9.70
CA LEU A 163 6.96 20.88 -8.31
C LEU A 163 7.72 22.19 -8.12
N LYS A 164 8.74 22.51 -8.95
CA LYS A 164 9.49 23.75 -8.89
C LYS A 164 8.59 24.97 -9.08
N LYS A 165 7.63 24.94 -10.01
CA LYS A 165 6.65 26.04 -10.23
C LYS A 165 5.77 26.24 -9.00
N LEU A 166 5.32 25.18 -8.36
CA LEU A 166 4.51 25.27 -7.14
C LEU A 166 5.33 25.79 -5.95
N LEU A 167 6.59 25.38 -5.81
CA LEU A 167 7.49 25.88 -4.78
C LEU A 167 7.72 27.40 -4.90
N SER A 168 7.92 27.92 -6.12
CA SER A 168 8.01 29.38 -6.34
C SER A 168 6.73 30.12 -5.94
N ARG A 169 5.56 29.48 -6.12
CA ARG A 169 4.25 30.05 -5.77
C ARG A 169 4.02 30.07 -4.26
N TYR A 170 4.34 28.99 -3.56
CA TYR A 170 3.99 28.81 -2.15
C TYR A 170 5.09 29.23 -1.17
N LYS A 171 6.35 29.35 -1.64
CA LYS A 171 7.49 29.91 -0.88
C LYS A 171 7.59 29.35 0.55
N LYS A 172 7.54 30.23 1.57
CA LYS A 172 7.68 29.87 2.99
C LYS A 172 6.63 28.90 3.53
N ARG A 173 5.48 28.77 2.86
CA ARG A 173 4.45 27.79 3.26
C ARG A 173 4.79 26.36 2.86
N ALA A 174 5.66 26.16 1.88
CA ALA A 174 6.15 24.84 1.51
C ALA A 174 7.03 24.28 2.63
N LYS A 175 6.78 23.05 3.10
CA LYS A 175 7.51 22.42 4.21
C LYS A 175 8.06 21.06 3.84
N ILE A 176 7.30 20.26 3.11
CA ILE A 176 7.59 18.82 2.91
C ILE A 176 7.51 18.46 1.43
N ILE A 177 8.47 17.67 0.98
CA ILE A 177 8.35 16.83 -0.22
C ILE A 177 8.35 15.38 0.25
N LEU A 178 7.25 14.66 0.04
CA LEU A 178 7.09 13.26 0.40
C LEU A 178 6.98 12.39 -0.85
N MET A 179 7.73 11.30 -0.90
CA MET A 179 7.57 10.28 -1.96
C MET A 179 7.10 8.95 -1.38
N THR A 180 5.97 8.46 -1.89
CA THR A 180 5.44 7.14 -1.57
C THR A 180 6.03 6.09 -2.51
N LEU A 181 6.74 5.11 -1.98
CA LEU A 181 7.44 4.05 -2.73
C LEU A 181 6.93 2.65 -2.31
N THR A 182 6.36 1.83 -3.20
CA THR A 182 5.78 2.17 -4.51
C THR A 182 4.53 3.02 -4.34
N ASN A 183 4.18 3.84 -5.35
CA ASN A 183 3.04 4.73 -5.26
C ASN A 183 1.71 3.97 -5.28
N ASN A 184 1.13 3.75 -4.10
CA ASN A 184 -0.08 2.95 -3.92
C ASN A 184 -1.30 3.54 -4.64
N THR A 185 -1.58 4.82 -4.43
CA THR A 185 -2.73 5.52 -5.02
C THR A 185 -2.60 5.66 -6.54
N GLY A 186 -1.38 5.68 -7.04
CA GLY A 186 -1.04 5.71 -8.47
C GLY A 186 -0.95 4.33 -9.14
N GLY A 187 -1.60 3.30 -8.61
CA GLY A 187 -1.61 1.96 -9.22
C GLY A 187 -0.44 1.06 -8.82
N GLY A 188 0.15 1.30 -7.65
CA GLY A 188 1.30 0.52 -7.15
C GLY A 188 2.58 0.76 -7.95
N GLN A 189 2.66 1.86 -8.68
CA GLN A 189 3.74 2.13 -9.64
C GLN A 189 5.03 2.55 -8.94
N PRO A 190 6.20 2.05 -9.41
CA PRO A 190 7.49 2.44 -8.87
C PRO A 190 7.90 3.86 -9.29
N ALA A 191 8.76 4.49 -8.48
CA ALA A 191 9.47 5.71 -8.84
C ALA A 191 10.92 5.38 -9.23
N SER A 192 11.45 6.11 -10.23
CA SER A 192 12.81 5.93 -10.74
C SER A 192 13.85 6.51 -9.79
N LEU A 193 15.03 5.91 -9.74
CA LEU A 193 16.16 6.42 -8.94
C LEU A 193 16.52 7.86 -9.34
N LYS A 194 16.52 8.14 -10.66
CA LYS A 194 16.76 9.48 -11.19
C LYS A 194 15.76 10.50 -10.65
N ASN A 195 14.49 10.14 -10.60
CA ASN A 195 13.43 11.04 -10.13
C ASN A 195 13.52 11.28 -8.62
N ILE A 196 13.75 10.22 -7.83
CA ILE A 196 13.93 10.31 -6.36
C ILE A 196 15.12 11.22 -6.03
N ASN A 197 16.28 11.04 -6.70
CA ASN A 197 17.43 11.92 -6.54
C ASN A 197 17.09 13.38 -6.89
N SER A 198 16.32 13.60 -7.97
CA SER A 198 15.90 14.95 -8.36
C SER A 198 14.98 15.59 -7.34
N ALA A 199 14.05 14.85 -6.74
CA ALA A 199 13.17 15.33 -5.68
C ALA A 199 13.94 15.69 -4.42
N ALA A 200 14.88 14.83 -3.99
CA ALA A 200 15.77 15.08 -2.85
C ALA A 200 16.64 16.33 -3.06
N ALA A 201 17.23 16.50 -4.26
CA ALA A 201 18.02 17.67 -4.59
C ALA A 201 17.19 18.96 -4.61
N ILE A 202 15.92 18.90 -5.03
CA ILE A 202 14.99 20.04 -4.95
C ILE A 202 14.72 20.36 -3.48
N ALA A 203 14.38 19.39 -2.65
CA ALA A 203 14.13 19.58 -1.23
C ALA A 203 15.32 20.27 -0.52
N SER A 204 16.53 19.72 -0.72
CA SER A 204 17.76 20.29 -0.17
C SER A 204 18.00 21.76 -0.60
N LYS A 205 17.87 22.05 -1.90
CA LYS A 205 18.06 23.42 -2.43
C LYS A 205 17.01 24.42 -1.95
N THR A 206 15.84 23.96 -1.53
CA THR A 206 14.72 24.81 -1.08
C THR A 206 14.51 24.74 0.42
N ASN A 207 15.41 24.06 1.15
CA ASN A 207 15.35 23.87 2.60
C ASN A 207 14.02 23.25 3.07
N LEU A 208 13.53 22.25 2.33
CA LEU A 208 12.33 21.48 2.67
C LEU A 208 12.73 20.11 3.22
N THR A 209 11.91 19.58 4.11
CA THR A 209 12.08 18.20 4.61
C THR A 209 11.75 17.20 3.51
N PHE A 210 12.70 16.34 3.16
CA PHE A 210 12.49 15.24 2.23
C PHE A 210 12.15 13.95 2.97
N ILE A 211 10.95 13.43 2.70
CA ILE A 211 10.41 12.25 3.37
C ILE A 211 10.17 11.14 2.35
N ILE A 212 10.53 9.91 2.71
CA ILE A 212 10.11 8.70 2.00
C ILE A 212 9.14 7.92 2.87
N ASP A 213 7.92 7.68 2.35
CA ASP A 213 7.09 6.57 2.76
C ASP A 213 7.68 5.28 2.19
N ALA A 214 8.37 4.54 3.05
CA ALA A 214 9.16 3.37 2.69
C ALA A 214 8.38 2.05 2.81
N CYS A 215 7.05 2.10 2.91
CA CYS A 215 6.21 0.91 3.14
C CYS A 215 6.43 -0.20 2.13
N ARG A 216 6.77 0.12 0.87
CA ARG A 216 7.10 -0.85 -0.19
C ARG A 216 8.40 -0.51 -0.92
N ILE A 217 9.39 -0.12 -0.14
CA ILE A 217 10.70 0.32 -0.64
C ILE A 217 11.49 -0.81 -1.29
N ALA A 218 11.36 -2.05 -0.82
CA ALA A 218 12.03 -3.21 -1.41
C ALA A 218 11.45 -3.55 -2.78
N GLU A 219 10.12 -3.49 -2.93
CA GLU A 219 9.46 -3.62 -4.24
C GLU A 219 9.95 -2.51 -5.20
N ASN A 220 10.03 -1.26 -4.75
CA ASN A 220 10.53 -0.15 -5.57
C ASN A 220 12.02 -0.34 -5.95
N ALA A 221 12.85 -0.75 -5.01
CA ALA A 221 14.26 -1.02 -5.24
C ALA A 221 14.48 -2.18 -6.23
N TYR A 222 13.61 -3.20 -6.22
CA TYR A 222 13.64 -4.27 -7.21
C TYR A 222 13.36 -3.75 -8.62
N PHE A 223 12.39 -2.85 -8.82
CA PHE A 223 12.15 -2.23 -10.14
C PHE A 223 13.34 -1.39 -10.60
N ILE A 224 14.00 -0.64 -9.71
CA ILE A 224 15.24 0.09 -10.01
C ILE A 224 16.34 -0.89 -10.42
N TRP A 225 16.54 -1.96 -9.65
CA TRP A 225 17.53 -3.00 -9.94
C TRP A 225 17.29 -3.68 -11.29
N LEU A 226 16.02 -3.99 -11.60
CA LEU A 226 15.63 -4.68 -12.82
C LEU A 226 15.79 -3.77 -14.05
N HIS A 227 15.29 -2.53 -13.99
CA HIS A 227 15.11 -1.69 -15.18
C HIS A 227 16.20 -0.63 -15.35
N GLU A 228 16.70 -0.03 -14.28
CA GLU A 228 17.73 1.01 -14.37
C GLU A 228 19.13 0.41 -14.20
N GLN A 229 19.32 -0.54 -13.31
CA GLN A 229 20.63 -1.17 -13.06
C GLN A 229 20.84 -2.49 -13.84
N LYS A 230 19.85 -2.94 -14.62
CA LYS A 230 19.93 -4.16 -15.46
C LYS A 230 20.43 -5.38 -14.67
N LYS A 231 19.88 -5.56 -13.46
CA LYS A 231 20.23 -6.64 -12.49
C LYS A 231 21.67 -6.58 -11.98
N LYS A 232 22.36 -5.44 -12.10
CA LYS A 232 23.69 -5.26 -11.51
C LYS A 232 23.58 -4.71 -10.08
N GLY A 233 24.56 -5.06 -9.23
CA GLY A 233 24.62 -4.60 -7.85
C GLY A 233 23.66 -5.34 -6.89
N ASN A 234 23.45 -4.77 -5.72
CA ASN A 234 22.74 -5.35 -4.59
C ASN A 234 21.50 -4.52 -4.23
N ILE A 235 20.35 -5.17 -4.15
CA ILE A 235 19.05 -4.52 -3.82
C ILE A 235 19.12 -3.83 -2.45
N LYS A 236 19.75 -4.46 -1.45
CA LYS A 236 19.94 -3.86 -0.12
C LYS A 236 20.71 -2.53 -0.21
N GLN A 237 21.72 -2.46 -1.08
CA GLN A 237 22.47 -1.22 -1.28
C GLN A 237 21.61 -0.13 -1.94
N ILE A 238 20.75 -0.49 -2.90
CA ILE A 238 19.79 0.47 -3.49
C ILE A 238 18.88 1.03 -2.40
N ILE A 239 18.33 0.17 -1.54
CA ILE A 239 17.48 0.58 -0.41
C ILE A 239 18.21 1.56 0.51
N ARG A 240 19.45 1.24 0.91
CA ARG A 240 20.26 2.12 1.76
C ARG A 240 20.55 3.47 1.11
N ASN A 241 20.82 3.47 -0.19
CA ASN A 241 21.03 4.70 -0.96
C ASN A 241 19.74 5.56 -1.01
N LEU A 242 18.56 4.95 -1.13
CA LEU A 242 17.30 5.66 -1.07
C LEU A 242 17.07 6.28 0.32
N PHE A 243 17.30 5.55 1.39
CA PHE A 243 17.22 6.10 2.75
C PHE A 243 18.26 7.21 3.00
N ALA A 244 19.46 7.10 2.44
CA ALA A 244 20.49 8.12 2.59
C ALA A 244 20.07 9.51 2.07
N LEU A 245 19.18 9.56 1.09
CA LEU A 245 18.64 10.80 0.50
C LEU A 245 17.67 11.53 1.42
N THR A 246 17.10 10.87 2.43
CA THR A 246 15.98 11.40 3.23
C THR A 246 16.43 12.10 4.49
N ASP A 247 15.71 13.13 4.91
CA ASP A 247 15.79 13.67 6.27
C ASP A 247 15.08 12.74 7.25
N ILE A 248 13.88 12.29 6.86
CA ILE A 248 13.05 11.32 7.59
C ILE A 248 12.58 10.24 6.62
N ALA A 249 12.48 9.02 7.09
CA ALA A 249 11.68 8.01 6.44
C ALA A 249 10.86 7.25 7.47
N TYR A 250 9.72 6.69 7.04
CA TYR A 250 8.91 5.82 7.88
C TYR A 250 8.47 4.59 7.12
N MET A 251 8.22 3.53 7.85
CA MET A 251 7.78 2.26 7.30
C MET A 251 6.67 1.64 8.16
N SER A 252 5.61 1.20 7.53
CA SER A 252 4.73 0.20 8.11
C SER A 252 5.33 -1.18 7.80
N ALA A 253 5.79 -1.89 8.81
CA ALA A 253 6.37 -3.23 8.66
C ALA A 253 5.35 -4.29 8.18
N LYS A 254 4.07 -3.94 8.22
CA LYS A 254 2.95 -4.75 7.71
C LYS A 254 3.00 -5.01 6.19
N LYS A 255 3.97 -4.48 5.46
CA LYS A 255 4.20 -4.66 4.03
C LYS A 255 5.58 -5.26 3.79
N ASP A 256 6.58 -4.46 3.38
CA ASP A 256 7.94 -4.98 3.12
C ASP A 256 8.70 -5.40 4.39
N GLY A 257 8.22 -5.07 5.58
CA GLY A 257 8.72 -5.69 6.81
C GLY A 257 8.30 -7.15 6.99
N LEU A 258 7.48 -7.71 6.08
CA LEU A 258 6.95 -9.08 6.09
C LEU A 258 6.28 -9.50 7.40
N ALA A 259 5.80 -8.53 8.18
CA ALA A 259 5.20 -8.75 9.50
C ALA A 259 3.69 -8.45 9.50
N ASN A 260 3.00 -8.87 10.55
CA ASN A 260 1.57 -8.66 10.69
C ASN A 260 1.23 -7.36 11.44
N SER A 261 2.19 -6.76 12.13
CA SER A 261 2.07 -5.48 12.83
C SER A 261 3.38 -4.67 12.76
N GLY A 262 3.40 -3.51 13.39
CA GLY A 262 4.60 -2.74 13.63
C GLY A 262 5.02 -1.80 12.50
N GLY A 263 6.04 -1.01 12.83
CA GLY A 263 6.66 -0.02 11.96
C GLY A 263 7.73 0.78 12.69
N PHE A 264 8.30 1.74 11.97
CA PHE A 264 9.33 2.62 12.51
C PHE A 264 9.41 3.95 11.77
N ILE A 265 9.97 4.95 12.45
CA ILE A 265 10.49 6.19 11.85
C ILE A 265 12.00 6.17 11.98
N VAL A 266 12.72 6.65 10.97
CA VAL A 266 14.19 6.75 10.99
C VAL A 266 14.66 8.12 10.51
N THR A 267 15.74 8.61 11.14
CA THR A 267 16.42 9.84 10.77
C THR A 267 17.91 9.77 11.16
N ASN A 268 18.72 10.74 10.71
CA ASN A 268 20.07 10.96 11.21
C ASN A 268 20.16 12.18 12.14
N ASP A 269 19.10 12.98 12.21
CA ASP A 269 19.02 14.18 13.05
C ASP A 269 18.63 13.79 14.47
N LYS A 270 19.57 13.95 15.41
CA LYS A 270 19.37 13.64 16.85
C LYS A 270 18.34 14.55 17.52
N ILE A 271 18.28 15.83 17.13
CA ILE A 271 17.35 16.79 17.74
C ILE A 271 15.92 16.44 17.29
N LEU A 272 15.76 16.18 16.01
CA LEU A 272 14.49 15.72 15.46
C LEU A 272 14.06 14.37 16.06
N ALA A 273 15.01 13.43 16.21
CA ALA A 273 14.73 12.13 16.83
C ALA A 273 14.23 12.25 18.28
N ALA A 274 14.78 13.20 19.06
CA ALA A 274 14.31 13.46 20.42
C ALA A 274 12.84 13.91 20.41
N LYS A 275 12.45 14.86 19.56
CA LYS A 275 11.06 15.31 19.42
C LYS A 275 10.11 14.19 18.96
N LEU A 276 10.57 13.35 18.01
CA LEU A 276 9.80 12.19 17.53
C LEU A 276 9.54 11.19 18.66
N ARG A 277 10.54 10.94 19.52
CA ARG A 277 10.42 10.04 20.69
C ARG A 277 9.46 10.59 21.73
N GLU A 278 9.49 11.90 22.02
CA GLU A 278 8.54 12.53 22.95
C GLU A 278 7.09 12.27 22.54
N LEU A 279 6.73 12.49 21.27
CA LEU A 279 5.38 12.19 20.79
C LEU A 279 5.09 10.69 20.69
N ALA A 280 6.10 9.88 20.36
CA ALA A 280 5.93 8.43 20.34
C ALA A 280 5.58 7.88 21.73
N VAL A 281 6.17 8.41 22.81
CA VAL A 281 5.80 8.03 24.20
C VAL A 281 4.34 8.36 24.49
N LEU A 282 3.84 9.49 24.01
CA LEU A 282 2.46 9.89 24.24
C LEU A 282 1.43 9.05 23.47
N TYR A 283 1.78 8.60 22.25
CA TYR A 283 0.81 7.95 21.35
C TYR A 283 0.96 6.44 21.26
N GLU A 284 2.18 5.94 21.36
CA GLU A 284 2.51 4.55 21.09
C GLU A 284 2.93 3.80 22.34
N GLY A 285 3.79 4.41 23.15
CA GLY A 285 4.34 3.85 24.35
C GLY A 285 5.84 4.12 24.49
N PHE A 286 6.49 3.46 25.45
CA PHE A 286 7.88 3.73 25.78
C PHE A 286 8.81 3.57 24.57
N ILE A 287 9.90 4.35 24.53
CA ILE A 287 10.78 4.53 23.37
C ILE A 287 11.47 3.26 22.86
N THR A 288 11.50 2.19 23.64
CA THR A 288 12.12 0.91 23.29
C THR A 288 11.10 -0.19 22.93
N TYR A 289 9.81 0.13 22.83
CA TYR A 289 8.83 -0.81 22.28
C TYR A 289 7.77 -0.16 21.34
N GLY A 290 7.42 1.12 21.52
CA GLY A 290 6.56 1.85 20.58
C GLY A 290 5.20 1.18 20.31
N GLY A 291 4.57 0.60 21.35
CA GLY A 291 3.29 -0.11 21.22
C GLY A 291 3.39 -1.51 20.59
N MET A 292 4.59 -2.06 20.40
CA MET A 292 4.81 -3.41 19.87
C MET A 292 5.22 -4.40 20.96
N ALA A 293 4.78 -5.64 20.84
CA ALA A 293 5.30 -6.73 21.67
C ALA A 293 6.72 -7.14 21.19
N GLY A 294 7.55 -7.70 22.07
CA GLY A 294 8.89 -8.17 21.74
C GLY A 294 8.88 -9.17 20.58
N ARG A 295 7.93 -10.11 20.56
CA ARG A 295 7.74 -11.08 19.47
C ARG A 295 7.45 -10.42 18.10
N GLU A 296 6.79 -9.28 18.08
CA GLU A 296 6.53 -8.52 16.85
C GLU A 296 7.81 -7.86 16.34
N MET A 297 8.62 -7.31 17.24
CA MET A 297 9.92 -6.75 16.91
C MET A 297 10.87 -7.79 16.31
N GLU A 298 10.91 -9.00 16.88
CA GLU A 298 11.69 -10.13 16.36
C GLU A 298 11.22 -10.53 14.96
N THR A 299 9.92 -10.61 14.75
CA THR A 299 9.33 -10.94 13.45
C THR A 299 9.72 -9.92 12.39
N ILE A 300 9.69 -8.61 12.72
CA ILE A 300 10.09 -7.53 11.82
C ILE A 300 11.58 -7.58 11.54
N ALA A 301 12.42 -7.75 12.57
CA ALA A 301 13.87 -7.82 12.41
C ALA A 301 14.26 -8.88 11.37
N ARG A 302 13.69 -10.08 11.48
CA ARG A 302 13.92 -11.14 10.50
C ARG A 302 13.29 -10.84 9.14
N GLY A 303 12.10 -10.27 9.10
CA GLY A 303 11.42 -9.89 7.85
C GLY A 303 12.22 -8.90 7.01
N LEU A 304 12.88 -7.92 7.63
CA LEU A 304 13.76 -6.95 6.96
C LEU A 304 15.01 -7.60 6.34
N GLU A 305 15.50 -8.71 6.91
CA GLU A 305 16.59 -9.48 6.31
C GLU A 305 16.12 -10.29 5.10
N GLU A 306 14.91 -10.85 5.15
CA GLU A 306 14.35 -11.70 4.11
C GLU A 306 13.86 -10.93 2.89
N VAL A 307 13.28 -9.74 3.09
CA VAL A 307 12.64 -8.97 2.02
C VAL A 307 13.61 -8.51 0.92
N VAL A 308 14.89 -8.42 1.21
CA VAL A 308 15.92 -8.01 0.23
C VAL A 308 16.39 -9.15 -0.67
N SER A 309 15.88 -10.37 -0.48
CA SER A 309 16.22 -11.52 -1.31
C SER A 309 15.73 -11.31 -2.75
N PRO A 310 16.62 -11.41 -3.77
CA PRO A 310 16.22 -11.31 -5.16
C PRO A 310 15.19 -12.36 -5.56
N ALA A 311 15.33 -13.61 -5.08
CA ALA A 311 14.39 -14.69 -5.38
C ALA A 311 12.97 -14.39 -4.82
N TYR A 312 12.89 -13.85 -3.60
CA TYR A 312 11.62 -13.42 -3.01
C TYR A 312 10.98 -12.30 -3.84
N LEU A 313 11.73 -11.25 -4.18
CA LEU A 313 11.21 -10.10 -4.91
C LEU A 313 10.83 -10.45 -6.36
N GLU A 314 11.61 -11.32 -7.01
CA GLU A 314 11.27 -11.83 -8.35
C GLU A 314 9.94 -12.59 -8.33
N HIS A 315 9.74 -13.49 -7.36
CA HIS A 315 8.47 -14.17 -7.18
C HIS A 315 7.34 -13.18 -6.85
N ARG A 316 7.56 -12.27 -5.91
CA ARG A 316 6.58 -11.27 -5.48
C ARG A 316 6.06 -10.42 -6.65
N ILE A 317 6.96 -9.87 -7.46
CA ILE A 317 6.60 -9.04 -8.62
C ILE A 317 6.08 -9.93 -9.76
N GLY A 318 6.62 -11.14 -9.91
CA GLY A 318 6.18 -12.13 -10.88
C GLY A 318 4.72 -12.54 -10.71
N GLN A 319 4.26 -12.73 -9.47
CA GLN A 319 2.84 -13.04 -9.19
C GLN A 319 1.90 -11.91 -9.65
N ILE A 320 2.27 -10.65 -9.41
CA ILE A 320 1.48 -9.49 -9.85
C ILE A 320 1.44 -9.43 -11.39
N ALA A 321 2.60 -9.61 -12.02
CA ALA A 321 2.72 -9.60 -13.48
C ALA A 321 1.94 -10.76 -14.12
N TYR A 322 1.94 -11.95 -13.50
CA TYR A 322 1.18 -13.11 -13.96
C TYR A 322 -0.32 -12.82 -13.94
N LEU A 323 -0.89 -12.45 -12.80
CA LEU A 323 -2.33 -12.15 -12.70
C LEU A 323 -2.73 -11.02 -13.66
N HIS A 324 -1.92 -9.98 -13.74
CA HIS A 324 -2.15 -8.87 -14.68
C HIS A 324 -2.19 -9.36 -16.14
N THR A 325 -1.23 -10.19 -16.54
CA THR A 325 -1.13 -10.72 -17.91
C THR A 325 -2.33 -11.61 -18.25
N GLU A 326 -2.72 -12.51 -17.35
CA GLU A 326 -3.84 -13.42 -17.60
C GLU A 326 -5.18 -12.66 -17.65
N LEU A 327 -5.38 -11.65 -16.80
CA LEU A 327 -6.57 -10.79 -16.88
C LEU A 327 -6.58 -9.94 -18.15
N ALA A 328 -5.43 -9.46 -18.61
CA ALA A 328 -5.32 -8.70 -19.85
C ALA A 328 -5.67 -9.56 -21.08
N LYS A 329 -5.24 -10.83 -21.12
CA LYS A 329 -5.56 -11.78 -22.21
C LYS A 329 -7.05 -11.97 -22.42
N ILE A 330 -7.84 -11.91 -21.35
CA ILE A 330 -9.31 -12.05 -21.41
C ILE A 330 -10.03 -10.70 -21.59
N GLY A 331 -9.29 -9.61 -21.85
CA GLY A 331 -9.86 -8.30 -22.15
C GLY A 331 -10.32 -7.49 -20.94
N VAL A 332 -9.83 -7.78 -19.72
CA VAL A 332 -10.09 -6.94 -18.54
C VAL A 332 -9.30 -5.64 -18.68
N PRO A 333 -9.93 -4.45 -18.58
CA PRO A 333 -9.23 -3.17 -18.65
C PRO A 333 -8.42 -2.94 -17.37
N LEU A 334 -7.10 -2.85 -17.52
CA LEU A 334 -6.14 -2.77 -16.41
C LEU A 334 -5.26 -1.51 -16.48
N ILE A 335 -4.70 -1.12 -15.33
CA ILE A 335 -3.58 -0.17 -15.32
C ILE A 335 -2.32 -0.85 -15.85
N HIS A 336 -1.64 -0.25 -16.80
CA HIS A 336 -0.38 -0.71 -17.39
C HIS A 336 0.79 0.22 -17.07
N PRO A 337 2.00 -0.35 -16.88
CA PRO A 337 2.32 -1.75 -16.63
C PRO A 337 1.86 -2.19 -15.23
N PRO A 338 1.95 -3.49 -14.86
CA PRO A 338 1.68 -3.92 -13.48
C PRO A 338 2.62 -3.24 -12.49
N GLY A 339 2.10 -2.91 -11.30
CA GLY A 339 2.87 -2.33 -10.21
C GLY A 339 3.49 -3.38 -9.27
N GLY A 340 3.85 -2.96 -8.03
CA GLY A 340 4.58 -3.80 -7.08
C GLY A 340 3.72 -4.74 -6.24
N HIS A 341 2.48 -4.36 -5.87
CA HIS A 341 1.73 -5.09 -4.83
C HIS A 341 0.30 -5.49 -5.22
N ALA A 342 -0.19 -5.00 -6.34
CA ALA A 342 -1.59 -5.21 -6.73
C ALA A 342 -1.80 -5.11 -8.23
N VAL A 343 -2.87 -5.73 -8.71
CA VAL A 343 -3.45 -5.47 -10.03
C VAL A 343 -4.61 -4.49 -9.87
N TYR A 344 -4.67 -3.50 -10.74
CA TYR A 344 -5.71 -2.47 -10.72
C TYR A 344 -6.57 -2.57 -11.97
N VAL A 345 -7.87 -2.80 -11.76
CA VAL A 345 -8.88 -2.91 -12.82
C VAL A 345 -9.58 -1.57 -13.00
N ASP A 346 -9.69 -1.07 -14.22
CA ASP A 346 -10.54 0.07 -14.56
C ASP A 346 -12.01 -0.39 -14.62
N ALA A 347 -12.67 -0.34 -13.47
CA ALA A 347 -14.05 -0.78 -13.32
C ALA A 347 -15.05 0.11 -14.09
N GLY A 348 -14.70 1.38 -14.31
CA GLY A 348 -15.52 2.28 -15.13
C GLY A 348 -15.59 1.83 -16.59
N LYS A 349 -14.46 1.33 -17.14
CA LYS A 349 -14.46 0.70 -18.47
C LYS A 349 -15.00 -0.72 -18.45
N PHE A 350 -14.75 -1.47 -17.39
CA PHE A 350 -15.25 -2.83 -17.23
C PHE A 350 -16.80 -2.87 -17.21
N PHE A 351 -17.42 -2.04 -16.39
CA PHE A 351 -18.87 -1.87 -16.28
C PHE A 351 -19.35 -0.53 -16.88
N SER A 352 -19.03 -0.27 -18.15
CA SER A 352 -19.37 0.98 -18.85
C SER A 352 -20.86 1.34 -18.87
N HIS A 353 -21.76 0.39 -18.56
CA HIS A 353 -23.19 0.59 -18.44
C HIS A 353 -23.63 1.09 -17.05
N ILE A 354 -22.73 1.09 -16.06
CA ILE A 354 -23.00 1.61 -14.71
C ILE A 354 -22.43 3.03 -14.64
N PRO A 355 -23.26 4.06 -14.43
CA PRO A 355 -22.79 5.43 -14.35
C PRO A 355 -21.95 5.63 -13.08
N ARG A 356 -21.03 6.58 -13.12
CA ARG A 356 -20.07 6.82 -12.05
C ARG A 356 -20.71 7.08 -10.68
N ASN A 357 -21.82 7.80 -10.64
CA ASN A 357 -22.58 8.07 -9.41
C ASN A 357 -23.30 6.84 -8.83
N GLU A 358 -23.22 5.70 -9.50
CA GLU A 358 -23.69 4.40 -9.05
C GLU A 358 -22.53 3.44 -8.73
N PHE A 359 -21.31 3.93 -8.60
CA PHE A 359 -20.13 3.25 -8.09
C PHE A 359 -19.78 1.94 -8.84
N PRO A 360 -19.35 2.00 -10.14
CA PRO A 360 -18.99 0.80 -10.91
C PRO A 360 -17.86 -0.01 -10.27
N GLY A 361 -16.94 0.64 -9.54
CA GLY A 361 -15.89 -0.03 -8.75
C GLY A 361 -16.49 -0.91 -7.66
N GLN A 362 -17.46 -0.41 -6.91
CA GLN A 362 -18.14 -1.20 -5.88
C GLN A 362 -18.98 -2.32 -6.49
N ALA A 363 -19.58 -2.08 -7.65
CA ALA A 363 -20.31 -3.12 -8.37
C ALA A 363 -19.39 -4.30 -8.74
N LEU A 364 -18.18 -4.03 -9.19
CA LEU A 364 -17.19 -5.08 -9.50
C LEU A 364 -16.72 -5.81 -8.25
N VAL A 365 -16.45 -5.09 -7.15
CA VAL A 365 -16.06 -5.68 -5.86
C VAL A 365 -17.15 -6.65 -5.35
N VAL A 366 -18.40 -6.25 -5.43
CA VAL A 366 -19.55 -7.12 -5.04
C VAL A 366 -19.73 -8.30 -5.99
N ALA A 367 -19.54 -8.10 -7.31
CA ALA A 367 -19.60 -9.17 -8.30
C ALA A 367 -18.53 -10.25 -8.05
N LEU A 368 -17.29 -9.85 -7.79
CA LEU A 368 -16.19 -10.77 -7.48
C LEU A 368 -16.47 -11.62 -6.23
N TYR A 369 -17.04 -11.01 -5.20
CA TYR A 369 -17.42 -11.77 -4.01
C TYR A 369 -18.62 -12.68 -4.28
N ARG A 370 -19.66 -12.20 -4.94
CA ARG A 370 -20.83 -13.01 -5.28
C ARG A 370 -20.47 -14.24 -6.08
N GLU A 371 -19.65 -14.08 -7.13
CA GLU A 371 -19.35 -15.17 -8.07
C GLU A 371 -18.28 -16.14 -7.53
N GLY A 372 -17.31 -15.63 -6.76
CA GLY A 372 -16.16 -16.44 -6.35
C GLY A 372 -15.69 -16.30 -4.90
N GLY A 373 -16.41 -15.56 -4.03
CA GLY A 373 -15.92 -15.31 -2.68
C GLY A 373 -14.63 -14.49 -2.63
N ILE A 374 -14.31 -13.74 -3.68
CA ILE A 374 -13.11 -12.93 -3.79
C ILE A 374 -13.37 -11.56 -3.16
N ARG A 375 -12.62 -11.20 -2.13
CA ARG A 375 -12.69 -9.88 -1.51
C ARG A 375 -11.62 -8.96 -2.12
N SER A 376 -12.02 -7.78 -2.55
CA SER A 376 -11.16 -6.74 -3.11
C SER A 376 -11.62 -5.36 -2.63
N VAL A 377 -10.99 -4.28 -3.06
CA VAL A 377 -11.34 -2.93 -2.62
C VAL A 377 -11.53 -1.98 -3.80
N GLU A 378 -12.59 -1.20 -3.72
CA GLU A 378 -12.83 -0.07 -4.61
C GLU A 378 -11.89 1.08 -4.26
N ILE A 379 -11.26 1.67 -5.28
CA ILE A 379 -10.47 2.90 -5.21
C ILE A 379 -10.98 3.84 -6.31
N GLY A 380 -12.16 4.37 -6.08
CA GLY A 380 -12.87 5.24 -7.00
C GLY A 380 -13.72 6.26 -6.26
N SER A 381 -14.88 6.55 -6.79
CA SER A 381 -15.76 7.58 -6.25
C SER A 381 -16.38 7.22 -4.90
N LEU A 382 -16.51 5.95 -4.52
CA LEU A 382 -16.96 5.57 -3.17
C LEU A 382 -15.91 5.89 -2.11
N MET A 383 -14.64 5.60 -2.37
CA MET A 383 -13.53 5.88 -1.44
C MET A 383 -13.12 7.35 -1.45
N LEU A 384 -12.90 7.93 -2.63
CA LEU A 384 -12.22 9.23 -2.80
C LEU A 384 -13.18 10.38 -3.13
N ASP A 385 -14.46 10.12 -3.24
CA ASP A 385 -15.51 11.09 -3.58
C ASP A 385 -15.16 11.89 -4.84
N LYS A 386 -15.31 13.21 -4.80
CA LYS A 386 -15.01 14.13 -5.91
C LYS A 386 -13.53 14.16 -6.30
N ALA A 387 -12.63 13.75 -5.39
CA ALA A 387 -11.19 13.69 -5.66
C ALA A 387 -10.80 12.53 -6.60
N SER A 388 -11.65 11.49 -6.75
CA SER A 388 -11.39 10.42 -7.69
C SER A 388 -11.43 10.90 -9.13
N LYS A 389 -10.44 10.50 -9.93
CA LYS A 389 -10.41 10.73 -11.39
C LYS A 389 -10.80 9.50 -12.20
N SER A 390 -10.83 8.33 -11.58
CA SER A 390 -11.08 7.03 -12.19
C SER A 390 -11.83 6.11 -11.23
N GLU A 391 -12.49 5.10 -11.78
CA GLU A 391 -13.20 4.07 -11.01
C GLU A 391 -12.35 2.80 -11.02
N LEU A 392 -11.52 2.60 -9.99
CA LEU A 392 -10.59 1.48 -9.93
C LEU A 392 -11.03 0.44 -8.91
N VAL A 393 -10.69 -0.81 -9.18
CA VAL A 393 -10.71 -1.90 -8.20
C VAL A 393 -9.28 -2.41 -8.03
N ARG A 394 -8.81 -2.47 -6.80
CA ARG A 394 -7.50 -3.00 -6.46
C ARG A 394 -7.63 -4.45 -5.98
N LEU A 395 -6.89 -5.31 -6.63
CA LEU A 395 -6.64 -6.69 -6.23
C LEU A 395 -5.27 -6.72 -5.55
N ALA A 396 -5.22 -6.42 -4.25
CA ALA A 396 -3.97 -6.39 -3.49
C ALA A 396 -3.56 -7.81 -3.10
N ILE A 397 -2.38 -8.25 -3.48
CA ILE A 397 -1.92 -9.61 -3.26
C ILE A 397 -1.15 -9.69 -1.93
N PRO A 398 -1.65 -10.43 -0.93
CA PRO A 398 -0.91 -10.68 0.31
C PRO A 398 0.40 -11.42 0.02
N ARG A 399 1.43 -11.15 0.83
CA ARG A 399 2.76 -11.74 0.62
C ARG A 399 2.78 -13.20 1.11
N ARG A 400 3.27 -14.12 0.27
CA ARG A 400 3.48 -15.55 0.60
C ARG A 400 2.20 -16.33 0.94
N THR A 401 1.00 -15.86 0.55
CA THR A 401 -0.27 -16.52 0.88
C THR A 401 -0.98 -17.12 -0.32
N CYS A 402 -0.80 -16.54 -1.50
CA CYS A 402 -1.44 -16.99 -2.72
C CYS A 402 -0.48 -17.86 -3.55
N THR A 403 -0.99 -18.96 -4.08
CA THR A 403 -0.34 -19.77 -5.11
C THR A 403 -0.91 -19.40 -6.47
N GLN A 404 -0.31 -19.93 -7.54
CA GLN A 404 -0.80 -19.71 -8.90
C GLN A 404 -2.26 -20.15 -9.08
N SER A 405 -2.66 -21.28 -8.51
CA SER A 405 -4.05 -21.76 -8.61
C SER A 405 -5.07 -20.79 -8.05
N HIS A 406 -4.73 -19.99 -7.04
CA HIS A 406 -5.59 -18.91 -6.57
C HIS A 406 -5.76 -17.82 -7.64
N PHE A 407 -4.70 -17.49 -8.37
CA PHE A 407 -4.78 -16.49 -9.45
C PHE A 407 -5.55 -17.01 -10.65
N ASP A 408 -5.35 -18.28 -11.02
CA ASP A 408 -6.12 -18.92 -12.09
C ASP A 408 -7.62 -18.92 -11.75
N TYR A 409 -7.97 -19.21 -10.50
CA TYR A 409 -9.33 -19.10 -10.01
C TYR A 409 -9.89 -17.68 -10.13
N VAL A 410 -9.11 -16.66 -9.77
CA VAL A 410 -9.52 -15.25 -9.94
C VAL A 410 -9.80 -14.94 -11.41
N VAL A 411 -8.96 -15.42 -12.34
CA VAL A 411 -9.15 -15.23 -13.78
C VAL A 411 -10.45 -15.90 -14.27
N GLU A 412 -10.74 -17.13 -13.82
CA GLU A 412 -11.99 -17.83 -14.16
C GLU A 412 -13.24 -17.08 -13.65
N ILE A 413 -13.18 -16.49 -12.46
CA ILE A 413 -14.30 -15.67 -11.95
C ILE A 413 -14.47 -14.40 -12.80
N PHE A 414 -13.39 -13.75 -13.23
CA PHE A 414 -13.49 -12.62 -14.16
C PHE A 414 -14.11 -13.04 -15.51
N LYS A 415 -13.78 -14.21 -16.08
CA LYS A 415 -14.42 -14.74 -17.28
C LYS A 415 -15.93 -14.91 -17.09
N LYS A 416 -16.35 -15.50 -15.96
CA LYS A 416 -17.77 -15.67 -15.60
C LYS A 416 -18.51 -14.33 -15.56
N ILE A 417 -17.90 -13.30 -14.94
CA ILE A 417 -18.47 -11.96 -14.85
C ILE A 417 -18.54 -11.29 -16.24
N LEU A 418 -17.53 -11.44 -17.09
CA LEU A 418 -17.49 -10.85 -18.43
C LEU A 418 -18.62 -11.33 -19.32
N VAL A 419 -18.97 -12.61 -19.28
CA VAL A 419 -20.08 -13.20 -20.05
C VAL A 419 -21.40 -12.54 -19.69
N ASN A 420 -21.62 -12.23 -18.43
CA ASN A 420 -22.89 -11.74 -17.91
C ASN A 420 -22.84 -10.29 -17.38
N LYS A 421 -21.84 -9.50 -17.81
CA LYS A 421 -21.56 -8.20 -17.19
C LYS A 421 -22.73 -7.22 -17.13
N LYS A 422 -23.66 -7.28 -18.10
CA LYS A 422 -24.84 -6.40 -18.16
C LYS A 422 -25.89 -6.66 -17.06
N GLN A 423 -25.86 -7.82 -16.39
CA GLN A 423 -26.78 -8.13 -15.29
C GLN A 423 -26.43 -7.43 -13.98
N TYR A 424 -25.17 -7.01 -13.81
CA TYR A 424 -24.73 -6.35 -12.59
C TYR A 424 -25.22 -4.90 -12.55
N LYS A 425 -25.68 -4.48 -11.37
CA LYS A 425 -26.24 -3.15 -11.11
C LYS A 425 -25.29 -2.31 -10.28
N GLY A 426 -25.43 -1.00 -10.38
CA GLY A 426 -24.76 -0.06 -9.49
C GLY A 426 -25.39 0.00 -8.09
N PHE A 427 -24.87 0.90 -7.28
CA PHE A 427 -25.26 1.07 -5.88
C PHE A 427 -25.62 2.52 -5.57
N LYS A 428 -26.41 2.70 -4.51
CA LYS A 428 -26.67 3.99 -3.85
C LYS A 428 -26.25 3.88 -2.40
N ILE A 429 -25.72 4.97 -1.85
CA ILE A 429 -25.40 5.06 -0.43
C ILE A 429 -26.73 5.20 0.32
N ALA A 430 -27.00 4.24 1.23
CA ALA A 430 -28.14 4.28 2.14
C ALA A 430 -27.79 5.01 3.44
N TRP A 431 -26.54 4.90 3.88
CA TRP A 431 -25.98 5.59 5.04
C TRP A 431 -24.46 5.70 4.92
N GLN A 432 -23.86 6.79 5.43
CA GLN A 432 -22.42 6.96 5.48
C GLN A 432 -22.00 7.79 6.69
N PRO A 433 -20.79 7.58 7.24
CA PRO A 433 -20.17 8.47 8.23
C PRO A 433 -19.67 9.76 7.57
N SER A 434 -19.27 10.74 8.39
CA SER A 434 -18.72 12.02 7.94
C SER A 434 -17.34 11.89 7.27
N THR A 435 -16.54 10.88 7.67
CA THR A 435 -15.18 10.65 7.17
C THR A 435 -14.97 9.19 6.81
N LEU A 436 -14.05 8.92 5.86
CA LEU A 436 -13.61 7.56 5.47
C LEU A 436 -14.78 6.60 5.21
N ARG A 437 -15.78 7.08 4.47
CA ARG A 437 -17.09 6.42 4.27
C ARG A 437 -17.00 4.99 3.77
N HIS A 438 -16.02 4.66 2.94
CA HIS A 438 -15.86 3.33 2.34
C HIS A 438 -15.71 2.20 3.36
N PHE A 439 -15.18 2.46 4.56
CA PHE A 439 -15.03 1.43 5.59
C PHE A 439 -16.35 0.98 6.22
N THR A 440 -17.31 1.88 6.36
CA THR A 440 -18.50 1.61 7.19
C THR A 440 -19.84 1.94 6.54
N CYS A 441 -19.87 2.56 5.36
CA CYS A 441 -21.12 2.91 4.67
C CYS A 441 -22.01 1.68 4.47
N LYS A 442 -23.33 1.95 4.36
CA LYS A 442 -24.34 0.98 3.97
C LYS A 442 -24.80 1.31 2.55
N LEU A 443 -24.84 0.31 1.71
CA LEU A 443 -25.20 0.44 0.31
C LEU A 443 -26.49 -0.34 0.01
N LYS A 444 -27.18 0.06 -1.05
CA LYS A 444 -28.32 -0.67 -1.62
C LYS A 444 -28.22 -0.67 -3.14
N LEU A 445 -28.71 -1.71 -3.78
CA LEU A 445 -28.77 -1.81 -5.26
C LEU A 445 -29.61 -0.68 -5.84
N THR A 446 -29.20 -0.18 -7.00
CA THR A 446 -30.06 0.73 -7.79
C THR A 446 -31.21 -0.04 -8.43
N GLU A 447 -32.37 0.55 -8.40
CA GLU A 447 -33.56 0.02 -9.14
C GLU A 447 -33.36 0.26 -10.64
N LYS A 448 -33.76 -0.72 -11.50
CA LYS A 448 -33.82 -0.43 -12.92
C LYS A 448 -34.88 0.67 -13.12
N LYS A 449 -34.47 1.84 -13.59
CA LYS A 449 -35.42 2.69 -14.29
C LYS A 449 -35.71 1.98 -15.61
N PHE A 450 -36.92 1.35 -15.73
CA PHE A 450 -37.45 1.01 -17.03
C PHE A 450 -37.65 2.34 -17.78
N ARG A 451 -36.83 2.58 -18.78
CA ARG A 451 -37.09 3.56 -19.84
C ARG A 451 -37.50 2.81 -21.06
#